data_64b8d0ac0bf1afd4a74a114edaadee3d
#
_entry.id   64b8d0ac0bf1afd4a74a114edaadee3d
#
_cell.length_a   1.000
_cell.length_b   1.000
_cell.length_c   1.000
_cell.angle_alpha   90.00
_cell.angle_beta   90.00
_cell.angle_gamma   90.00
#
_symmetry.space_group_name_H-M   'P 1'
#
loop_
_entity.id
_entity.type
_entity.pdbx_description
1 polymer ?
#
loop_
_entity_poly.entity_id
_entity_poly.type
_entity_poly.pdbx_seq_one_letter_code
_entity_poly.pdbx_strand_id
1 'polypeptide(L)'
;KKKDERTIYNLIYRDGGTSGKTYMKRFAVTSITRDKEYHLGKGTPGSKVLYLSANPNGEAETIQVILRAKSSLKKLKLDLDFSELAIKGRGAGGNILTKHAVNKIFMKDAGVSTLGARKVWYDDTVQRLNSEGRGELLGDFKAEDKILTVYQSGAFRISGFGLSTRFDEDLILMEKWNPKKPLSAVYLDGDKKQYYIKRFLIEGADKKTLFITEHENSVLETLSSDWRPQFQINFSKVKGKEKKSEIINVEDFISIKGIKALGNKLTNHKVKSIDTLEPIPYEESQEHGLPKADSEPTEELESMSVKDQIQETRKVAKGEKKTVPIKPSKKLEPVE
;
A
#
# COMPACT_ATOMS: atom_id res chain seq x y z
N LYS A 1 -13.42 5.24 -25.33
CA LYS A 1 -13.06 5.25 -23.91
C LYS A 1 -13.66 6.52 -23.27
N LYS A 2 -14.42 6.39 -22.19
CA LYS A 2 -14.83 7.54 -21.38
C LYS A 2 -13.59 8.21 -20.79
N LYS A 3 -13.68 9.50 -20.50
CA LYS A 3 -12.64 10.34 -19.88
C LYS A 3 -11.78 9.57 -18.87
N ASP A 4 -10.53 9.35 -19.20
CA ASP A 4 -9.57 8.68 -18.32
C ASP A 4 -8.35 9.59 -18.22
N GLU A 5 -8.34 10.39 -17.15
CA GLU A 5 -7.30 11.39 -16.91
C GLU A 5 -6.14 10.82 -16.09
N ARG A 6 -6.31 9.61 -15.52
CA ARG A 6 -5.30 8.99 -14.66
C ARG A 6 -4.37 8.03 -15.38
N THR A 7 -4.79 7.42 -16.48
CA THR A 7 -3.86 6.61 -17.26
C THR A 7 -2.86 7.51 -17.96
N ILE A 8 -1.61 7.41 -17.54
CA ILE A 8 -0.49 8.12 -18.13
C ILE A 8 0.32 7.14 -18.99
N TYR A 9 0.65 7.59 -20.17
CA TYR A 9 1.43 6.82 -21.13
C TYR A 9 2.88 7.32 -21.14
N ASN A 10 3.83 6.41 -20.97
CA ASN A 10 5.25 6.67 -21.14
C ASN A 10 5.68 6.17 -22.52
N LEU A 11 6.29 7.00 -23.30
CA LEU A 11 6.62 6.73 -24.71
C LEU A 11 8.07 7.09 -25.02
N ILE A 12 8.76 6.18 -25.69
CA ILE A 12 9.99 6.48 -26.41
C ILE A 12 9.77 6.16 -27.89
N TYR A 13 10.10 7.10 -28.75
CA TYR A 13 9.97 6.92 -30.18
C TYR A 13 11.17 7.53 -30.92
N ARG A 14 11.53 6.93 -32.03
CA ARG A 14 12.53 7.46 -32.97
C ARG A 14 11.79 8.25 -34.04
N ASP A 15 12.20 9.48 -34.25
CA ASP A 15 11.69 10.32 -35.32
C ASP A 15 12.24 9.84 -36.68
N GLY A 16 11.38 9.84 -37.69
CA GLY A 16 11.73 9.41 -39.05
C GLY A 16 12.51 10.46 -39.87
N GLY A 17 12.65 11.67 -39.32
CA GLY A 17 13.40 12.72 -40.00
C GLY A 17 14.88 12.39 -40.18
N THR A 18 15.58 13.15 -41.02
CA THR A 18 17.01 12.97 -41.41
C THR A 18 17.95 12.85 -40.22
N SER A 19 17.66 13.52 -39.10
CA SER A 19 18.50 13.45 -37.89
C SER A 19 18.26 12.18 -37.06
N GLY A 20 17.14 11.46 -37.31
CA GLY A 20 16.80 10.20 -36.64
C GLY A 20 16.89 10.21 -35.11
N LYS A 21 16.58 11.34 -34.49
CA LYS A 21 16.65 11.50 -33.02
C LYS A 21 15.59 10.65 -32.32
N THR A 22 15.93 10.16 -31.15
CA THR A 22 15.00 9.47 -30.26
C THR A 22 14.49 10.45 -29.22
N TYR A 23 13.18 10.43 -29.02
CA TYR A 23 12.46 11.29 -28.10
C TYR A 23 11.79 10.45 -27.01
N MET A 24 11.60 11.06 -25.85
CA MET A 24 10.83 10.51 -24.74
C MET A 24 9.77 11.50 -24.30
N LYS A 25 8.59 10.98 -23.88
CA LYS A 25 7.52 11.80 -23.33
C LYS A 25 6.62 11.03 -22.41
N ARG A 26 5.97 11.77 -21.55
CA ARG A 26 4.88 11.36 -20.70
C ARG A 26 3.62 12.09 -21.09
N PHE A 27 2.49 11.40 -21.28
CA PHE A 27 1.29 12.08 -21.74
C PHE A 27 0.02 11.40 -21.27
N ALA A 28 -1.03 12.22 -21.10
CA ALA A 28 -2.39 11.78 -20.89
C ALA A 28 -3.18 11.79 -22.20
N VAL A 29 -4.17 10.89 -22.31
CA VAL A 29 -5.16 10.85 -23.40
C VAL A 29 -6.52 11.20 -22.84
N THR A 30 -6.85 12.48 -22.81
CA THR A 30 -8.10 13.01 -22.24
C THR A 30 -9.30 12.86 -23.16
N SER A 31 -9.07 12.83 -24.49
CA SER A 31 -10.14 12.69 -25.47
C SER A 31 -9.69 11.88 -26.68
N ILE A 32 -10.59 11.09 -27.22
CA ILE A 32 -10.44 10.37 -28.50
C ILE A 32 -11.70 10.56 -29.34
N THR A 33 -11.51 10.65 -30.66
CA THR A 33 -12.58 10.57 -31.62
C THR A 33 -12.70 9.12 -32.12
N ARG A 34 -13.93 8.61 -32.24
CA ARG A 34 -14.16 7.26 -32.72
C ARG A 34 -13.60 7.12 -34.15
N ASP A 35 -13.00 5.98 -34.43
CA ASP A 35 -12.45 5.58 -35.72
C ASP A 35 -11.38 6.54 -36.28
N LYS A 36 -10.75 7.36 -35.42
CA LYS A 36 -9.64 8.24 -35.77
C LYS A 36 -8.30 7.72 -35.25
N GLU A 37 -7.34 7.57 -36.16
CA GLU A 37 -5.96 7.26 -35.80
C GLU A 37 -5.18 8.50 -35.37
N TYR A 38 -4.24 8.31 -34.45
CA TYR A 38 -3.41 9.39 -33.90
C TYR A 38 -1.94 9.01 -33.88
N HIS A 39 -1.12 9.85 -34.45
CA HIS A 39 0.33 9.71 -34.35
C HIS A 39 0.81 10.05 -32.93
N LEU A 40 1.54 9.14 -32.30
CA LEU A 40 2.09 9.34 -30.95
C LEU A 40 3.43 10.13 -30.99
N GLY A 41 4.11 10.20 -32.13
CA GLY A 41 5.30 10.99 -32.34
C GLY A 41 4.98 12.36 -32.96
N LYS A 42 5.95 12.94 -33.67
CA LYS A 42 5.81 14.21 -34.38
C LYS A 42 5.04 14.12 -35.71
N GLY A 43 4.63 12.93 -36.10
CA GLY A 43 3.97 12.69 -37.38
C GLY A 43 4.91 12.60 -38.58
N THR A 44 6.21 12.62 -38.37
CA THR A 44 7.21 12.46 -39.42
C THR A 44 7.14 11.06 -40.02
N PRO A 45 7.03 10.90 -41.35
CA PRO A 45 7.05 9.59 -41.97
C PRO A 45 8.27 8.76 -41.58
N GLY A 46 8.11 7.44 -41.37
CA GLY A 46 9.19 6.56 -40.94
C GLY A 46 9.53 6.60 -39.43
N SER A 47 8.79 7.39 -38.63
CA SER A 47 8.91 7.35 -37.18
C SER A 47 8.52 5.97 -36.61
N LYS A 48 9.22 5.53 -35.56
CA LYS A 48 9.02 4.23 -34.92
C LYS A 48 8.87 4.36 -33.42
N VAL A 49 7.83 3.77 -32.83
CA VAL A 49 7.70 3.58 -31.39
C VAL A 49 8.70 2.49 -30.97
N LEU A 50 9.50 2.80 -29.95
CA LEU A 50 10.51 1.89 -29.39
C LEU A 50 10.08 1.33 -28.03
N TYR A 51 9.30 2.10 -27.28
CA TYR A 51 8.77 1.74 -25.98
C TYR A 51 7.45 2.46 -25.74
N LEU A 52 6.47 1.74 -25.22
CA LEU A 52 5.18 2.31 -24.79
C LEU A 52 4.67 1.54 -23.61
N SER A 53 4.33 2.22 -22.53
CA SER A 53 3.59 1.69 -21.39
C SER A 53 2.36 2.51 -21.08
N ALA A 54 1.40 1.90 -20.41
CA ALA A 54 0.17 2.53 -19.95
C ALA A 54 0.05 2.32 -18.46
N ASN A 55 0.13 3.40 -17.70
CA ASN A 55 0.19 3.41 -16.25
C ASN A 55 -1.12 3.95 -15.66
N PRO A 56 -2.03 3.08 -15.16
CA PRO A 56 -3.41 3.45 -14.80
C PRO A 56 -3.50 4.52 -13.71
N ASN A 57 -2.52 4.62 -12.85
CA ASN A 57 -2.46 5.63 -11.80
C ASN A 57 -1.30 6.63 -12.01
N GLY A 58 -0.77 6.71 -13.22
CA GLY A 58 0.34 7.62 -13.52
C GLY A 58 1.64 7.22 -12.83
N GLU A 59 1.91 5.92 -12.72
CA GLU A 59 3.19 5.41 -12.25
C GLU A 59 4.32 5.92 -13.14
N ALA A 60 5.46 6.25 -12.52
CA ALA A 60 6.65 6.75 -13.19
C ALA A 60 7.72 5.65 -13.23
N GLU A 61 7.79 4.95 -14.33
CA GLU A 61 8.73 3.86 -14.53
C GLU A 61 10.17 4.37 -14.61
N THR A 62 11.10 3.58 -14.07
CA THR A 62 12.53 3.71 -14.37
C THR A 62 12.91 2.68 -15.42
N ILE A 63 13.55 3.12 -16.49
CA ILE A 63 13.94 2.28 -17.61
C ILE A 63 15.44 2.37 -17.90
N GLN A 64 15.99 1.34 -18.51
CA GLN A 64 17.36 1.36 -19.06
C GLN A 64 17.31 1.27 -20.58
N VAL A 65 17.94 2.22 -21.23
CA VAL A 65 18.10 2.29 -22.68
C VAL A 65 19.53 1.90 -23.06
N ILE A 66 19.67 0.89 -23.89
CA ILE A 66 20.97 0.44 -24.42
C ILE A 66 21.11 0.98 -25.84
N LEU A 67 22.16 1.73 -26.07
CA LEU A 67 22.49 2.28 -27.38
C LEU A 67 23.25 1.23 -28.22
N ARG A 68 23.18 1.34 -29.55
CA ARG A 68 24.05 0.57 -30.45
C ARG A 68 25.49 1.03 -30.25
N ALA A 69 26.37 0.06 -30.15
CA ALA A 69 27.82 0.32 -30.03
C ALA A 69 28.34 1.12 -31.25
N LYS A 70 29.07 2.16 -30.93
CA LYS A 70 29.79 2.99 -31.92
C LYS A 70 31.11 3.42 -31.28
N SER A 71 32.20 3.46 -32.04
CA SER A 71 33.54 3.79 -31.54
C SER A 71 33.62 5.13 -30.79
N SER A 72 32.79 6.08 -31.15
CA SER A 72 32.73 7.41 -30.52
C SER A 72 31.89 7.45 -29.22
N LEU A 73 31.24 6.35 -28.80
CA LEU A 73 30.36 6.31 -27.63
C LEU A 73 31.07 5.71 -26.43
N LYS A 74 31.33 6.52 -25.42
CA LYS A 74 31.92 6.05 -24.14
C LYS A 74 30.85 5.43 -23.20
N LYS A 75 29.58 5.86 -23.26
CA LYS A 75 28.47 5.39 -22.41
C LYS A 75 27.38 4.79 -23.30
N LEU A 76 27.17 3.47 -23.16
CA LEU A 76 26.21 2.72 -23.96
C LEU A 76 24.88 2.51 -23.23
N LYS A 77 24.83 2.66 -21.91
CA LYS A 77 23.64 2.46 -21.07
C LYS A 77 23.20 3.80 -20.50
N LEU A 78 21.92 4.12 -20.66
CA LEU A 78 21.27 5.31 -20.10
C LEU A 78 20.16 4.82 -19.19
N ASP A 79 20.20 5.18 -17.91
CA ASP A 79 19.09 4.98 -16.99
C ASP A 79 18.23 6.25 -17.00
N LEU A 80 16.93 6.10 -17.06
CA LEU A 80 15.95 7.16 -17.22
C LEU A 80 14.81 6.93 -16.25
N ASP A 81 14.40 8.01 -15.59
CA ASP A 81 13.24 8.05 -14.73
C ASP A 81 12.16 8.90 -15.40
N PHE A 82 10.99 8.32 -15.63
CA PHE A 82 9.88 9.06 -16.22
C PHE A 82 9.28 10.09 -15.24
N SER A 83 9.57 10.02 -13.93
CA SER A 83 9.13 11.03 -12.95
C SER A 83 9.67 12.43 -13.23
N GLU A 84 10.85 12.51 -13.87
CA GLU A 84 11.48 13.78 -14.28
C GLU A 84 10.75 14.47 -15.45
N LEU A 85 9.81 13.76 -16.10
CA LEU A 85 9.08 14.30 -17.23
C LEU A 85 7.70 14.83 -16.83
N ALA A 86 7.43 16.06 -17.19
CA ALA A 86 6.09 16.62 -17.06
C ALA A 86 5.07 15.86 -17.93
N ILE A 87 3.91 15.58 -17.35
CA ILE A 87 2.77 14.98 -18.07
C ILE A 87 2.19 16.05 -18.99
N LYS A 88 2.17 15.77 -20.30
CA LYS A 88 1.66 16.68 -21.33
C LYS A 88 0.49 16.07 -22.10
N GLY A 89 -0.07 16.78 -23.02
CA GLY A 89 -1.08 16.25 -23.94
C GLY A 89 -0.46 15.30 -24.99
N ARG A 90 -1.29 14.43 -25.57
CA ARG A 90 -0.89 13.46 -26.60
C ARG A 90 -0.08 14.05 -27.76
N GLY A 91 -0.43 15.26 -28.23
CA GLY A 91 0.27 15.94 -29.35
C GLY A 91 1.66 16.49 -29.03
N ALA A 92 2.12 16.46 -27.78
CA ALA A 92 3.44 16.94 -27.44
C ALA A 92 4.54 16.11 -28.11
N GLY A 93 5.59 16.78 -28.65
CA GLY A 93 6.71 16.13 -29.32
C GLY A 93 7.70 15.38 -28.39
N GLY A 94 7.67 15.73 -27.10
CA GLY A 94 8.58 15.13 -26.11
C GLY A 94 9.98 15.77 -26.07
N ASN A 95 10.81 15.26 -25.15
CA ASN A 95 12.20 15.69 -24.97
C ASN A 95 13.15 14.78 -25.76
N ILE A 96 14.27 15.31 -26.22
CA ILE A 96 15.28 14.50 -26.88
C ILE A 96 15.94 13.59 -25.85
N LEU A 97 15.88 12.29 -26.07
CA LEU A 97 16.58 11.30 -25.29
C LEU A 97 18.02 11.12 -25.78
N THR A 98 18.16 10.86 -27.07
CA THR A 98 19.47 10.62 -27.67
C THR A 98 19.46 10.87 -29.18
N LYS A 99 20.65 11.23 -29.71
CA LYS A 99 20.89 11.31 -31.16
C LYS A 99 21.41 9.98 -31.74
N HIS A 100 21.66 9.00 -30.87
CA HIS A 100 22.24 7.72 -31.25
C HIS A 100 21.19 6.63 -31.41
N ALA A 101 21.49 5.62 -32.20
CA ALA A 101 20.56 4.51 -32.40
C ALA A 101 20.40 3.67 -31.13
N VAL A 102 19.14 3.44 -30.74
CA VAL A 102 18.77 2.59 -29.63
C VAL A 102 18.81 1.12 -30.09
N ASN A 103 19.40 0.27 -29.28
CA ASN A 103 19.42 -1.18 -29.49
C ASN A 103 18.27 -1.86 -28.74
N LYS A 104 18.16 -1.61 -27.43
CA LYS A 104 17.16 -2.25 -26.57
C LYS A 104 16.75 -1.34 -25.42
N ILE A 105 15.53 -1.54 -24.92
CA ILE A 105 14.98 -0.82 -23.76
C ILE A 105 14.43 -1.87 -22.78
N PHE A 106 14.73 -1.70 -21.49
CA PHE A 106 14.24 -2.54 -20.40
C PHE A 106 13.60 -1.67 -19.33
N MET A 107 12.48 -2.12 -18.81
CA MET A 107 11.94 -1.59 -17.58
C MET A 107 12.76 -2.13 -16.41
N LYS A 108 13.24 -1.26 -15.52
CA LYS A 108 13.95 -1.59 -14.29
C LYS A 108 13.00 -1.62 -13.09
N ASP A 109 12.13 -0.63 -13.02
CA ASP A 109 11.18 -0.45 -11.93
C ASP A 109 9.87 0.14 -12.49
N ALA A 110 8.74 -0.34 -11.99
CA ALA A 110 7.43 0.21 -12.33
C ALA A 110 7.21 1.62 -11.75
N GLY A 111 7.96 1.97 -10.72
CA GLY A 111 7.88 3.25 -10.04
C GLY A 111 6.59 3.46 -9.26
N VAL A 112 6.47 4.65 -8.71
CA VAL A 112 5.28 5.07 -7.95
C VAL A 112 4.45 6.08 -8.72
N SER A 113 3.19 6.26 -8.32
CA SER A 113 2.32 7.29 -8.90
C SER A 113 2.87 8.69 -8.65
N THR A 114 2.85 9.51 -9.71
CA THR A 114 3.17 10.94 -9.63
C THR A 114 1.91 11.82 -9.63
N LEU A 115 0.73 11.21 -9.66
CA LEU A 115 -0.54 11.92 -9.60
C LEU A 115 -0.93 12.20 -8.16
N GLY A 116 -1.54 13.35 -7.93
CA GLY A 116 -2.11 13.68 -6.63
C GLY A 116 -3.21 12.72 -6.19
N ALA A 117 -3.53 12.74 -4.89
CA ALA A 117 -4.66 12.02 -4.36
C ALA A 117 -5.97 12.44 -5.05
N ARG A 118 -6.94 11.53 -5.12
CA ARG A 118 -8.30 11.83 -5.59
C ARG A 118 -9.32 11.42 -4.54
N LYS A 119 -10.39 12.18 -4.43
CA LYS A 119 -11.53 11.80 -3.62
C LYS A 119 -12.25 10.60 -4.24
N VAL A 120 -12.61 9.65 -3.40
CA VAL A 120 -13.34 8.43 -3.78
C VAL A 120 -14.59 8.34 -2.91
N TRP A 121 -15.73 8.08 -3.55
CA TRP A 121 -17.03 7.86 -2.91
C TRP A 121 -17.52 6.46 -3.20
N TYR A 122 -18.30 5.92 -2.30
CA TYR A 122 -19.03 4.67 -2.49
C TYR A 122 -20.52 4.97 -2.67
N ASP A 123 -21.07 4.55 -3.79
CA ASP A 123 -22.50 4.62 -4.09
C ASP A 123 -23.12 3.24 -3.82
N ASP A 124 -23.83 3.11 -2.72
CA ASP A 124 -24.47 1.88 -2.26
C ASP A 124 -25.62 1.43 -3.19
N THR A 125 -26.28 2.39 -3.87
CA THR A 125 -27.38 2.10 -4.80
C THR A 125 -26.91 1.29 -6.00
N VAL A 126 -25.71 1.55 -6.51
CA VAL A 126 -25.12 0.85 -7.64
C VAL A 126 -23.97 -0.07 -7.23
N GLN A 127 -23.63 -0.09 -5.94
CA GLN A 127 -22.55 -0.89 -5.33
C GLN A 127 -21.19 -0.66 -6.00
N ARG A 128 -20.86 0.60 -6.27
CA ARG A 128 -19.63 0.98 -6.98
C ARG A 128 -18.98 2.23 -6.40
N LEU A 129 -17.68 2.27 -6.62
CA LEU A 129 -16.91 3.49 -6.36
C LEU A 129 -17.12 4.51 -7.48
N ASN A 130 -17.01 5.78 -7.11
CA ASN A 130 -17.02 6.88 -8.06
C ASN A 130 -16.10 8.02 -7.60
N SER A 131 -15.85 8.97 -8.50
CA SER A 131 -15.12 10.21 -8.23
C SER A 131 -15.97 11.46 -8.50
N GLU A 132 -17.28 11.27 -8.55
CA GLU A 132 -18.26 12.29 -8.98
C GLU A 132 -19.04 12.86 -7.79
N GLY A 133 -18.77 12.39 -6.56
CA GLY A 133 -19.42 12.89 -5.33
C GLY A 133 -20.73 12.19 -5.00
N ARG A 134 -20.98 10.98 -5.52
CA ARG A 134 -22.22 10.23 -5.25
C ARG A 134 -21.98 9.22 -4.12
N GLY A 135 -22.89 9.24 -3.13
CA GLY A 135 -22.84 8.34 -1.99
C GLY A 135 -21.89 8.82 -0.88
N GLU A 136 -21.34 7.89 -0.14
CA GLU A 136 -20.46 8.13 1.01
C GLU A 136 -19.03 8.46 0.58
N LEU A 137 -18.43 9.51 1.16
CA LEU A 137 -17.04 9.87 0.93
C LEU A 137 -16.10 8.97 1.74
N LEU A 138 -15.31 8.15 1.06
CA LEU A 138 -14.30 7.29 1.69
C LEU A 138 -12.97 8.03 1.96
N GLY A 139 -12.77 9.21 1.38
CA GLY A 139 -11.58 10.05 1.57
C GLY A 139 -10.74 10.27 0.32
N ASP A 140 -9.52 10.75 0.55
CA ASP A 140 -8.53 11.01 -0.49
C ASP A 140 -7.62 9.80 -0.70
N PHE A 141 -7.55 9.29 -1.93
CA PHE A 141 -6.80 8.08 -2.29
C PHE A 141 -5.63 8.40 -3.22
N LYS A 142 -4.43 8.02 -2.83
CA LYS A 142 -3.25 7.92 -3.67
C LYS A 142 -3.24 6.58 -4.41
N ALA A 143 -2.32 6.39 -5.33
CA ALA A 143 -2.27 5.16 -6.16
C ALA A 143 -2.03 3.88 -5.36
N GLU A 144 -1.23 3.96 -4.34
CA GLU A 144 -0.86 2.86 -3.45
C GLU A 144 -1.92 2.49 -2.41
N ASP A 145 -2.89 3.40 -2.18
CA ASP A 145 -3.94 3.17 -1.19
C ASP A 145 -4.85 2.02 -1.61
N LYS A 146 -5.36 1.34 -0.62
CA LYS A 146 -6.29 0.22 -0.78
C LYS A 146 -7.57 0.47 0.01
N ILE A 147 -8.60 -0.27 -0.34
CA ILE A 147 -9.89 -0.28 0.36
C ILE A 147 -10.00 -1.57 1.16
N LEU A 148 -10.41 -1.43 2.41
CA LEU A 148 -10.89 -2.51 3.24
C LEU A 148 -12.39 -2.64 3.04
N THR A 149 -12.85 -3.86 2.77
CA THR A 149 -14.27 -4.24 2.77
C THR A 149 -14.49 -5.35 3.77
N VAL A 150 -15.54 -5.24 4.59
CA VAL A 150 -15.96 -6.29 5.52
C VAL A 150 -17.41 -6.65 5.23
N TYR A 151 -17.71 -7.94 5.32
CA TYR A 151 -18.96 -8.54 4.93
C TYR A 151 -19.70 -9.15 6.12
N GLN A 152 -21.02 -9.18 6.07
CA GLN A 152 -21.88 -9.78 7.11
C GLN A 152 -21.53 -11.25 7.37
N SER A 153 -21.00 -11.93 6.37
CA SER A 153 -20.49 -13.30 6.48
C SER A 153 -19.30 -13.48 7.44
N GLY A 154 -18.77 -12.40 8.03
CA GLY A 154 -17.55 -12.43 8.85
C GLY A 154 -16.28 -12.60 8.05
N ALA A 155 -16.29 -12.18 6.79
CA ALA A 155 -15.14 -12.13 5.92
C ALA A 155 -14.72 -10.69 5.64
N PHE A 156 -13.45 -10.49 5.27
CA PHE A 156 -12.93 -9.22 4.77
C PHE A 156 -12.14 -9.41 3.48
N ARG A 157 -11.92 -8.32 2.79
CA ARG A 157 -11.04 -8.26 1.60
C ARG A 157 -10.34 -6.91 1.55
N ILE A 158 -9.07 -6.90 1.12
CA ILE A 158 -8.35 -5.68 0.75
C ILE A 158 -8.24 -5.67 -0.77
N SER A 159 -8.62 -4.57 -1.39
CA SER A 159 -8.57 -4.42 -2.85
C SER A 159 -8.11 -3.02 -3.26
N GLY A 160 -7.73 -2.85 -4.53
CA GLY A 160 -7.55 -1.54 -5.11
C GLY A 160 -8.90 -0.82 -5.28
N PHE A 161 -8.85 0.48 -5.51
CA PHE A 161 -10.04 1.34 -5.65
C PHE A 161 -10.43 1.58 -7.13
N GLY A 162 -10.47 0.52 -7.93
CA GLY A 162 -10.95 0.60 -9.32
C GLY A 162 -12.42 0.99 -9.39
N LEU A 163 -12.75 2.11 -10.08
CA LEU A 163 -14.13 2.62 -10.16
C LEU A 163 -15.10 1.68 -10.90
N SER A 164 -14.60 0.71 -11.66
CA SER A 164 -15.41 -0.30 -12.36
C SER A 164 -15.75 -1.51 -11.50
N THR A 165 -15.11 -1.65 -10.32
CA THR A 165 -15.34 -2.79 -9.41
C THR A 165 -16.75 -2.69 -8.83
N ARG A 166 -17.51 -3.80 -8.90
CA ARG A 166 -18.76 -3.97 -8.18
C ARG A 166 -18.49 -4.70 -6.88
N PHE A 167 -19.13 -4.25 -5.81
CA PHE A 167 -19.06 -4.87 -4.50
C PHE A 167 -20.30 -5.72 -4.21
N ASP A 168 -20.18 -6.64 -3.28
CA ASP A 168 -21.26 -7.55 -2.91
C ASP A 168 -22.29 -6.85 -2.01
N GLU A 169 -23.53 -7.36 -1.98
CA GLU A 169 -24.65 -6.79 -1.24
C GLU A 169 -24.55 -6.98 0.28
N ASP A 170 -23.79 -7.99 0.73
CA ASP A 170 -23.54 -8.30 2.14
C ASP A 170 -22.44 -7.44 2.79
N LEU A 171 -22.07 -6.34 2.13
CA LEU A 171 -21.07 -5.40 2.63
C LEU A 171 -21.60 -4.61 3.82
N ILE A 172 -20.86 -4.61 4.93
CA ILE A 172 -21.21 -3.89 6.16
C ILE A 172 -20.22 -2.78 6.54
N LEU A 173 -19.00 -2.82 6.00
CA LEU A 173 -17.98 -1.79 6.19
C LEU A 173 -17.17 -1.61 4.93
N MET A 174 -16.98 -0.36 4.52
CA MET A 174 -16.01 0.02 3.49
C MET A 174 -15.25 1.26 3.93
N GLU A 175 -13.95 1.17 3.99
CA GLU A 175 -13.10 2.31 4.34
C GLU A 175 -11.74 2.24 3.64
N LYS A 176 -11.01 3.35 3.65
CA LYS A 176 -9.61 3.35 3.26
C LYS A 176 -8.80 2.49 4.23
N TRP A 177 -8.13 1.46 3.72
CA TRP A 177 -7.37 0.55 4.55
C TRP A 177 -6.18 1.23 5.23
N ASN A 178 -6.11 1.09 6.54
CA ASN A 178 -4.97 1.47 7.35
C ASN A 178 -4.38 0.21 8.02
N PRO A 179 -3.15 -0.22 7.68
CA PRO A 179 -2.56 -1.45 8.23
C PRO A 179 -2.29 -1.39 9.74
N LYS A 180 -2.24 -0.19 10.33
CA LYS A 180 -2.03 0.00 11.77
C LYS A 180 -3.32 -0.01 12.57
N LYS A 181 -4.48 0.19 11.93
CA LYS A 181 -5.79 0.31 12.57
C LYS A 181 -6.39 -1.08 12.81
N PRO A 182 -6.65 -1.47 14.06
CA PRO A 182 -7.22 -2.78 14.35
C PRO A 182 -8.70 -2.82 14.03
N LEU A 183 -9.17 -4.00 13.61
CA LEU A 183 -10.57 -4.34 13.52
C LEU A 183 -11.00 -5.05 14.80
N SER A 184 -12.12 -4.65 15.36
CA SER A 184 -12.73 -5.26 16.56
C SER A 184 -14.09 -5.85 16.19
N ALA A 185 -14.33 -7.10 16.55
CA ALA A 185 -15.54 -7.82 16.17
C ALA A 185 -16.06 -8.68 17.31
N VAL A 186 -17.38 -8.74 17.45
CA VAL A 186 -18.05 -9.73 18.28
C VAL A 186 -18.84 -10.67 17.37
N TYR A 187 -18.70 -11.96 17.61
CA TYR A 187 -19.41 -12.99 16.84
C TYR A 187 -19.87 -14.15 17.71
N LEU A 188 -20.94 -14.78 17.29
CA LEU A 188 -21.40 -16.05 17.82
C LEU A 188 -20.65 -17.18 17.11
N ASP A 189 -19.95 -18.01 17.85
CA ASP A 189 -19.37 -19.27 17.36
C ASP A 189 -20.49 -20.31 17.32
N GLY A 190 -20.83 -20.79 16.13
CA GLY A 190 -21.94 -21.71 15.90
C GLY A 190 -21.70 -23.11 16.46
N ASP A 191 -20.46 -23.59 16.50
CA ASP A 191 -20.08 -24.86 17.07
C ASP A 191 -20.19 -24.85 18.61
N LYS A 192 -19.54 -23.87 19.25
CA LYS A 192 -19.49 -23.73 20.70
C LYS A 192 -20.73 -23.05 21.29
N LYS A 193 -21.57 -22.46 20.46
CA LYS A 193 -22.76 -21.67 20.87
C LYS A 193 -22.41 -20.59 21.89
N GLN A 194 -21.29 -19.91 21.68
CA GLN A 194 -20.70 -18.97 22.60
C GLN A 194 -20.25 -17.71 21.88
N TYR A 195 -20.46 -16.55 22.51
CA TYR A 195 -19.99 -15.27 21.97
C TYR A 195 -18.49 -15.08 22.24
N TYR A 196 -17.76 -14.65 21.21
CA TYR A 196 -16.37 -14.28 21.27
C TYR A 196 -16.16 -12.86 20.78
N ILE A 197 -15.19 -12.20 21.39
CA ILE A 197 -14.69 -10.89 20.94
C ILE A 197 -13.27 -11.04 20.41
N LYS A 198 -13.00 -10.43 19.27
CA LYS A 198 -11.68 -10.40 18.63
C LYS A 198 -11.23 -8.97 18.41
N ARG A 199 -9.93 -8.75 18.51
CA ARG A 199 -9.26 -7.52 18.06
C ARG A 199 -8.00 -7.93 17.30
N PHE A 200 -7.88 -7.51 16.04
CA PHE A 200 -6.80 -7.98 15.16
C PHE A 200 -6.45 -6.95 14.10
N LEU A 201 -5.20 -6.97 13.63
CA LEU A 201 -4.78 -6.20 12.47
C LEU A 201 -5.11 -6.97 11.19
N ILE A 202 -5.50 -6.24 10.16
CA ILE A 202 -5.74 -6.81 8.84
C ILE A 202 -4.47 -6.71 8.03
N GLU A 203 -3.85 -7.86 7.77
CA GLU A 203 -2.72 -7.99 6.88
C GLU A 203 -3.21 -8.33 5.47
N GLY A 204 -2.43 -7.92 4.45
CA GLY A 204 -2.83 -7.94 3.05
C GLY A 204 -3.46 -9.26 2.59
N ALA A 205 -4.74 -9.18 2.20
CA ALA A 205 -5.47 -10.30 1.60
C ALA A 205 -6.28 -9.80 0.40
N ASP A 206 -5.82 -10.12 -0.80
CA ASP A 206 -6.55 -9.81 -2.04
C ASP A 206 -7.79 -10.70 -2.24
N LYS A 207 -7.89 -11.79 -1.45
CA LYS A 207 -9.04 -12.71 -1.46
C LYS A 207 -9.91 -12.48 -0.24
N LYS A 208 -11.22 -12.77 -0.35
CA LYS A 208 -12.11 -12.83 0.82
C LYS A 208 -11.52 -13.81 1.84
N THR A 209 -11.27 -13.33 3.05
CA THR A 209 -10.68 -14.09 4.15
C THR A 209 -11.62 -14.06 5.34
N LEU A 210 -12.04 -15.22 5.78
CA LEU A 210 -12.92 -15.37 6.94
C LEU A 210 -12.12 -15.10 8.23
N PHE A 211 -12.70 -14.31 9.16
CA PHE A 211 -12.10 -14.01 10.45
C PHE A 211 -12.93 -14.52 11.64
N ILE A 212 -14.14 -15.03 11.43
CA ILE A 212 -14.94 -15.76 12.43
C ILE A 212 -14.80 -17.25 12.21
N THR A 213 -15.35 -18.07 13.13
CA THR A 213 -15.34 -19.53 13.01
C THR A 213 -16.16 -19.99 11.80
N GLU A 214 -15.59 -20.86 10.97
CA GLU A 214 -16.26 -21.43 9.80
C GLU A 214 -17.28 -22.49 10.25
N HIS A 215 -18.51 -22.06 10.45
CA HIS A 215 -19.64 -22.90 10.80
C HIS A 215 -20.95 -22.24 10.33
N GLU A 216 -21.92 -23.02 9.86
CA GLU A 216 -23.18 -22.49 9.30
C GLU A 216 -23.98 -21.57 10.25
N ASN A 217 -23.88 -21.83 11.57
CA ASN A 217 -24.55 -21.05 12.62
C ASN A 217 -23.64 -19.98 13.25
N SER A 218 -22.46 -19.75 12.71
CA SER A 218 -21.62 -18.63 13.15
C SER A 218 -22.13 -17.33 12.57
N VAL A 219 -22.27 -16.31 13.42
CA VAL A 219 -22.87 -15.01 13.03
C VAL A 219 -21.97 -13.89 13.54
N LEU A 220 -21.65 -12.96 12.66
CA LEU A 220 -21.04 -11.70 13.04
C LEU A 220 -22.11 -10.77 13.61
N GLU A 221 -22.02 -10.47 14.90
CA GLU A 221 -23.01 -9.65 15.61
C GLU A 221 -22.74 -8.17 15.51
N THR A 222 -21.49 -7.77 15.72
CA THR A 222 -21.07 -6.36 15.60
C THR A 222 -19.60 -6.24 15.22
N LEU A 223 -19.28 -5.10 14.67
CA LEU A 223 -17.96 -4.76 14.14
C LEU A 223 -17.67 -3.29 14.37
N SER A 224 -16.42 -2.95 14.69
CA SER A 224 -15.91 -1.58 14.62
C SER A 224 -14.48 -1.55 14.11
N SER A 225 -14.18 -0.57 13.28
CA SER A 225 -12.82 -0.23 12.86
C SER A 225 -12.26 0.96 13.66
N ASP A 226 -12.93 1.43 14.69
CA ASP A 226 -12.42 2.49 15.55
C ASP A 226 -11.20 2.03 16.35
N TRP A 227 -10.33 2.99 16.70
CA TRP A 227 -9.15 2.70 17.51
C TRP A 227 -9.50 2.16 18.90
N ARG A 228 -10.52 2.75 19.54
CA ARG A 228 -10.95 2.43 20.91
C ARG A 228 -12.46 2.22 20.99
N PRO A 229 -12.99 1.16 20.34
CA PRO A 229 -14.43 0.93 20.30
C PRO A 229 -14.98 0.47 21.65
N GLN A 230 -16.26 0.77 21.88
CA GLN A 230 -17.01 0.33 23.03
C GLN A 230 -18.25 -0.45 22.57
N PHE A 231 -18.50 -1.57 23.22
CA PHE A 231 -19.71 -2.37 22.99
C PHE A 231 -20.54 -2.48 24.28
N GLN A 232 -21.85 -2.31 24.17
CA GLN A 232 -22.78 -2.58 25.24
C GLN A 232 -23.41 -3.94 25.04
N ILE A 233 -23.31 -4.80 26.06
CA ILE A 233 -23.90 -6.13 26.06
C ILE A 233 -25.17 -6.08 26.87
N ASN A 234 -26.31 -6.41 26.27
CA ASN A 234 -27.59 -6.53 26.91
C ASN A 234 -27.89 -8.03 27.14
N PHE A 235 -28.37 -8.35 28.31
CA PHE A 235 -28.61 -9.74 28.73
C PHE A 235 -30.07 -10.11 28.67
N SER A 236 -30.35 -11.38 28.34
CA SER A 236 -31.70 -11.95 28.44
C SER A 236 -32.04 -12.22 29.89
N LYS A 237 -33.33 -12.02 30.26
CA LYS A 237 -33.83 -12.42 31.56
C LYS A 237 -33.73 -13.94 31.74
N VAL A 238 -33.17 -14.39 32.86
CA VAL A 238 -33.07 -15.80 33.22
C VAL A 238 -33.78 -16.04 34.53
N LYS A 239 -34.77 -16.93 34.56
CA LYS A 239 -35.60 -17.26 35.75
C LYS A 239 -36.13 -16.03 36.47
N GLY A 240 -36.62 -15.04 35.73
CA GLY A 240 -37.19 -13.81 36.29
C GLY A 240 -36.16 -12.79 36.81
N LYS A 241 -34.88 -13.13 36.84
CA LYS A 241 -33.81 -12.20 37.23
C LYS A 241 -33.29 -11.47 36.02
N GLU A 242 -33.22 -10.14 36.13
CA GLU A 242 -32.66 -9.25 35.11
C GLU A 242 -31.21 -8.92 35.47
N LYS A 243 -30.31 -9.10 34.51
CA LYS A 243 -28.93 -8.64 34.64
C LYS A 243 -28.81 -7.29 33.93
N LYS A 244 -28.18 -6.31 34.60
CA LYS A 244 -27.86 -5.02 33.99
C LYS A 244 -26.93 -5.20 32.78
N SER A 245 -27.08 -4.32 31.78
CA SER A 245 -26.17 -4.27 30.65
C SER A 245 -24.73 -3.94 31.11
N GLU A 246 -23.75 -4.45 30.38
CA GLU A 246 -22.34 -4.21 30.63
C GLU A 246 -21.73 -3.48 29.43
N ILE A 247 -20.91 -2.45 29.68
CA ILE A 247 -20.15 -1.75 28.67
C ILE A 247 -18.73 -2.31 28.70
N ILE A 248 -18.24 -2.69 27.53
CA ILE A 248 -16.87 -3.21 27.34
C ILE A 248 -16.08 -2.21 26.52
N ASN A 249 -14.97 -1.72 27.07
CA ASN A 249 -13.90 -1.07 26.32
C ASN A 249 -13.05 -2.18 25.68
N VAL A 250 -13.07 -2.29 24.37
CA VAL A 250 -12.45 -3.42 23.69
C VAL A 250 -10.94 -3.47 23.92
N GLU A 251 -10.28 -2.31 23.98
CA GLU A 251 -8.84 -2.21 24.21
C GLU A 251 -8.41 -2.80 25.57
N ASP A 252 -9.21 -2.55 26.61
CA ASP A 252 -8.97 -3.06 27.97
C ASP A 252 -9.32 -4.55 28.10
N PHE A 253 -10.28 -5.02 27.31
CA PHE A 253 -10.80 -6.38 27.37
C PHE A 253 -9.93 -7.40 26.60
N ILE A 254 -9.37 -6.98 25.47
CA ILE A 254 -8.58 -7.86 24.60
C ILE A 254 -7.46 -7.09 23.88
N SER A 255 -6.24 -7.59 24.01
CA SER A 255 -5.10 -7.13 23.20
C SER A 255 -5.26 -7.56 21.73
N ILE A 256 -4.53 -6.88 20.83
CA ILE A 256 -4.47 -7.27 19.42
C ILE A 256 -3.88 -8.67 19.31
N LYS A 257 -4.58 -9.56 18.62
CA LYS A 257 -4.17 -10.96 18.38
C LYS A 257 -4.13 -11.25 16.88
N GLY A 258 -3.57 -12.40 16.52
CA GLY A 258 -3.58 -12.85 15.12
C GLY A 258 -5.00 -13.11 14.61
N ILE A 259 -5.22 -12.90 13.32
CA ILE A 259 -6.54 -13.04 12.67
C ILE A 259 -7.17 -14.43 12.83
N LYS A 260 -6.36 -15.48 12.94
CA LYS A 260 -6.82 -16.87 13.14
C LYS A 260 -7.15 -17.18 14.60
N ALA A 261 -6.85 -16.31 15.56
CA ALA A 261 -7.17 -16.54 16.96
C ALA A 261 -8.71 -16.53 17.15
N LEU A 262 -9.21 -17.41 18.00
CA LEU A 262 -10.65 -17.50 18.33
C LEU A 262 -11.15 -16.20 19.00
N GLY A 263 -10.28 -15.50 19.71
CA GLY A 263 -10.63 -14.35 20.54
C GLY A 263 -10.84 -14.73 21.99
N ASN A 264 -11.33 -13.76 22.78
CA ASN A 264 -11.70 -13.96 24.17
C ASN A 264 -13.20 -14.27 24.26
N LYS A 265 -13.57 -15.17 25.15
CA LYS A 265 -14.98 -15.41 25.47
C LYS A 265 -15.58 -14.11 26.02
N LEU A 266 -16.69 -13.67 25.43
CA LEU A 266 -17.31 -12.40 25.78
C LEU A 266 -17.98 -12.44 27.14
N THR A 267 -18.83 -13.44 27.38
CA THR A 267 -19.58 -13.62 28.62
C THR A 267 -20.05 -15.06 28.80
N ASN A 268 -20.41 -15.42 30.05
CA ASN A 268 -21.09 -16.68 30.38
C ASN A 268 -22.61 -16.53 30.43
N HIS A 269 -23.12 -15.33 30.28
CA HIS A 269 -24.56 -15.04 30.38
C HIS A 269 -25.22 -15.08 29.01
N LYS A 270 -26.55 -15.32 29.00
CA LYS A 270 -27.31 -15.31 27.76
C LYS A 270 -27.45 -13.88 27.25
N VAL A 271 -26.86 -13.62 26.11
CA VAL A 271 -26.89 -12.33 25.42
C VAL A 271 -28.27 -12.13 24.76
N LYS A 272 -28.78 -10.91 24.80
CA LYS A 272 -30.01 -10.49 24.11
C LYS A 272 -29.65 -9.68 22.85
N SER A 273 -28.77 -8.69 23.00
CA SER A 273 -28.23 -7.87 21.90
C SER A 273 -26.86 -7.33 22.29
N ILE A 274 -26.12 -6.90 21.28
CA ILE A 274 -24.83 -6.21 21.42
C ILE A 274 -24.92 -4.94 20.58
N ASP A 275 -24.76 -3.80 21.23
CA ASP A 275 -24.87 -2.50 20.60
C ASP A 275 -23.49 -1.84 20.55
N THR A 276 -23.15 -1.21 19.42
CA THR A 276 -21.95 -0.40 19.31
C THR A 276 -22.22 0.98 19.90
N LEU A 277 -21.35 1.45 20.79
CA LEU A 277 -21.39 2.78 21.37
C LEU A 277 -20.39 3.71 20.67
N GLU A 278 -20.47 5.00 20.99
CA GLU A 278 -19.47 5.96 20.55
C GLU A 278 -18.08 5.54 21.04
N PRO A 279 -17.06 5.54 20.18
CA PRO A 279 -15.73 5.13 20.56
C PRO A 279 -15.10 6.14 21.53
N ILE A 280 -14.18 5.67 22.37
CA ILE A 280 -13.39 6.56 23.21
C ILE A 280 -12.44 7.36 22.28
N PRO A 281 -12.33 8.70 22.47
CA PRO A 281 -11.43 9.51 21.67
C PRO A 281 -10.02 8.96 21.67
N TYR A 282 -9.43 8.88 20.48
CA TYR A 282 -8.06 8.46 20.25
C TYR A 282 -7.22 9.66 19.80
N GLU A 283 -6.20 10.01 20.58
CA GLU A 283 -5.22 11.02 20.19
C GLU A 283 -4.04 10.33 19.53
N GLU A 284 -3.78 10.64 18.29
CA GLU A 284 -2.74 10.00 17.44
C GLU A 284 -1.30 10.19 17.99
N SER A 285 -1.12 11.13 18.94
CA SER A 285 0.15 11.41 19.62
C SER A 285 0.59 10.36 20.64
N GLN A 286 -0.24 9.38 20.98
CA GLN A 286 0.14 8.23 21.81
C GLN A 286 0.58 7.06 20.93
N GLU A 287 1.62 7.25 20.13
CA GLU A 287 2.34 6.12 19.56
C GLU A 287 2.81 5.24 20.72
N HIS A 288 2.25 4.05 20.83
CA HIS A 288 2.81 2.99 21.64
C HIS A 288 4.19 2.67 21.07
N GLY A 289 5.21 3.12 21.81
CA GLY A 289 6.59 3.12 21.37
C GLY A 289 7.03 1.75 20.89
N LEU A 290 7.55 1.74 19.69
CA LEU A 290 8.69 0.88 19.39
C LEU A 290 9.74 1.12 20.46
N PRO A 291 10.41 0.10 21.03
CA PRO A 291 11.48 0.32 21.97
C PRO A 291 12.48 1.26 21.31
N LYS A 292 12.73 2.40 21.95
CA LYS A 292 13.78 3.31 21.53
C LYS A 292 15.06 2.48 21.53
N ALA A 293 15.67 2.33 20.36
CA ALA A 293 17.07 1.98 20.31
C ALA A 293 17.78 3.02 21.19
N ASP A 294 18.53 2.56 22.16
CA ASP A 294 19.31 3.41 23.06
C ASP A 294 20.15 4.36 22.20
N SER A 295 19.67 5.58 22.04
CA SER A 295 20.45 6.69 21.52
C SER A 295 21.22 7.22 22.70
N GLU A 296 22.48 6.87 22.80
CA GLU A 296 23.44 7.58 23.66
C GLU A 296 23.38 9.09 23.37
N PRO A 297 23.46 9.93 24.39
CA PRO A 297 23.28 11.37 24.24
C PRO A 297 24.44 11.99 23.46
N THR A 298 24.15 12.61 22.34
CA THR A 298 25.08 13.36 21.49
C THR A 298 25.25 14.81 21.99
N GLU A 299 25.42 15.04 23.28
CA GLU A 299 25.58 16.39 23.81
C GLU A 299 27.05 16.80 24.13
N GLU A 300 28.04 15.93 23.89
CA GLU A 300 29.45 16.27 24.18
C GLU A 300 30.30 16.71 22.97
N LEU A 301 29.74 16.76 21.76
CA LEU A 301 30.52 17.08 20.54
C LEU A 301 30.42 18.53 20.05
N GLU A 302 29.56 19.35 20.63
CA GLU A 302 29.43 20.75 20.19
C GLU A 302 30.43 21.76 20.86
N SER A 303 31.27 21.31 21.77
CA SER A 303 32.24 22.21 22.49
C SER A 303 33.71 22.04 22.12
N MET A 304 34.04 21.09 21.21
CA MET A 304 35.45 20.85 20.85
C MET A 304 35.84 21.60 19.58
N SER A 305 36.96 22.26 19.59
CA SER A 305 37.49 22.99 18.44
C SER A 305 37.95 22.02 17.32
N VAL A 306 37.91 22.48 16.07
CA VAL A 306 38.31 21.68 14.88
C VAL A 306 39.73 21.10 14.99
N LYS A 307 40.62 21.70 15.82
CA LYS A 307 41.95 21.19 16.05
C LYS A 307 42.00 19.97 16.97
N ASP A 308 41.09 19.87 17.93
CA ASP A 308 41.01 18.74 18.88
C ASP A 308 40.40 17.52 18.19
N GLN A 309 39.46 17.69 17.29
CA GLN A 309 38.87 16.61 16.48
C GLN A 309 39.90 15.91 15.54
N ILE A 310 40.88 16.69 15.04
CA ILE A 310 41.94 16.14 14.18
C ILE A 310 42.96 15.35 14.98
N GLN A 311 43.17 15.65 16.24
CA GLN A 311 44.11 14.89 17.11
C GLN A 311 43.52 13.56 17.57
N GLU A 312 42.21 13.49 17.82
CA GLU A 312 41.54 12.26 18.26
C GLU A 312 41.40 11.24 17.14
N THR A 313 41.03 11.68 15.93
CA THR A 313 41.04 10.82 14.74
C THR A 313 42.42 10.23 14.40
N ARG A 314 43.50 10.92 14.75
CA ARG A 314 44.89 10.39 14.60
C ARG A 314 45.30 9.38 15.67
N LYS A 315 44.68 9.40 16.85
CA LYS A 315 44.91 8.40 17.91
C LYS A 315 44.21 7.09 17.63
N VAL A 316 42.98 7.14 17.08
CA VAL A 316 42.22 5.95 16.70
C VAL A 316 42.85 5.21 15.53
N ALA A 317 43.51 5.91 14.61
CA ALA A 317 44.20 5.29 13.44
C ALA A 317 45.57 4.63 13.80
N LYS A 318 46.09 4.80 15.05
CA LYS A 318 47.35 4.20 15.51
C LYS A 318 47.22 3.09 16.54
N GLY A 319 46.02 2.68 16.93
CA GLY A 319 45.74 1.61 17.88
C GLY A 319 45.76 0.22 17.25
N GLU A 320 46.84 -0.44 17.44
CA GLU A 320 47.17 -1.86 17.57
C GLU A 320 46.32 -2.93 16.88
N LYS A 321 46.95 -3.59 15.93
CA LYS A 321 46.59 -4.92 15.43
C LYS A 321 46.77 -5.97 16.53
N LYS A 322 45.71 -6.46 17.15
CA LYS A 322 45.75 -7.72 17.92
C LYS A 322 45.55 -8.89 16.96
N THR A 323 46.61 -9.64 16.77
CA THR A 323 46.60 -10.93 16.07
C THR A 323 45.94 -11.98 16.94
N VAL A 324 44.87 -12.61 16.40
CA VAL A 324 44.25 -13.79 17.00
C VAL A 324 44.88 -15.03 16.36
N PRO A 325 45.39 -16.01 17.12
CA PRO A 325 46.00 -17.22 16.52
C PRO A 325 44.91 -18.18 15.99
N ILE A 326 45.07 -18.57 14.71
CA ILE A 326 44.24 -19.56 14.06
C ILE A 326 44.71 -20.94 14.49
N LYS A 327 43.82 -21.76 15.09
CA LYS A 327 44.05 -23.19 15.30
C LYS A 327 43.91 -23.99 13.99
N PRO A 328 44.76 -24.96 13.68
CA PRO A 328 44.65 -25.75 12.46
C PRO A 328 43.48 -26.74 12.54
N SER A 329 42.74 -26.82 11.45
CA SER A 329 41.66 -27.79 11.22
C SER A 329 42.23 -29.19 10.99
N LYS A 330 41.61 -30.19 11.65
CA LYS A 330 41.93 -31.63 11.45
C LYS A 330 41.60 -32.07 10.02
N LYS A 331 42.53 -32.82 9.42
CA LYS A 331 42.37 -33.60 8.19
C LYS A 331 41.31 -34.68 8.41
N LEU A 332 40.38 -34.82 7.48
CA LEU A 332 39.53 -36.00 7.32
C LEU A 332 40.27 -36.98 6.39
N GLU A 333 40.41 -38.23 6.82
CA GLU A 333 40.90 -39.35 6.02
C GLU A 333 39.71 -39.91 5.20
N PRO A 334 40.01 -40.54 4.03
CA PRO A 334 39.01 -41.14 3.19
C PRO A 334 38.63 -42.54 3.71
N VAL A 335 37.34 -42.85 3.62
CA VAL A 335 36.79 -44.21 3.89
C VAL A 335 36.65 -44.92 2.53
N GLU A 336 37.12 -46.16 2.51
CA GLU A 336 37.00 -47.12 1.43
C GLU A 336 35.55 -47.41 1.01
#